data_c5b311deae4dead11ee7b3379d4e9396
#
_entry.id   c5b311deae4dead11ee7b3379d4e9396
#
_cell.length_a   1.000
_cell.length_b   1.000
_cell.length_c   1.000
_cell.angle_alpha   90.00
_cell.angle_beta   90.00
_cell.angle_gamma   90.00
#
_symmetry.space_group_name_H-M   'P 1'
#
loop_
_entity.id
_entity.type
_entity.pdbx_description
1 polymer ?
#
loop_
_entity_poly.entity_id
_entity_poly.type
_entity_poly.pdbx_seq_one_letter_code
_entity_poly.pdbx_strand_id
1 'polypeptide(L)'
;MGNTIKLKYIWGILLLALHFVFVKGQPICVARQYTVRDGLIQSNPAQILQSHNGFIWVSTWNGVSRFDGRDFETFQFDSLLNQHMQRLENTADGNLWMIAYDRHSPVSYTHLRAHETLSDL
;
A
#
# COMPACT_ATOMS: atom_id res chain seq x y z
N MET A 1 -35.69 -39.93 -38.18
CA MET A 1 -34.76 -38.87 -38.62
C MET A 1 -34.89 -37.55 -37.85
N GLY A 2 -36.02 -37.27 -37.21
CA GLY A 2 -36.25 -35.99 -36.49
C GLY A 2 -35.56 -35.86 -35.10
N ASN A 3 -35.24 -36.93 -34.42
CA ASN A 3 -34.71 -36.91 -33.05
C ASN A 3 -33.20 -36.57 -32.94
N THR A 4 -32.43 -36.95 -33.94
CA THR A 4 -30.97 -36.68 -33.94
C THR A 4 -30.65 -35.21 -34.21
N ILE A 5 -31.50 -34.52 -34.95
CA ILE A 5 -31.36 -33.11 -35.25
C ILE A 5 -31.65 -32.27 -33.97
N LYS A 6 -32.74 -32.61 -33.26
CA LYS A 6 -33.10 -31.98 -31.99
C LYS A 6 -32.04 -32.15 -30.92
N LEU A 7 -31.44 -33.33 -30.85
CA LEU A 7 -30.37 -33.65 -29.89
C LEU A 7 -29.11 -32.81 -30.16
N LYS A 8 -28.74 -32.57 -31.42
CA LYS A 8 -27.57 -31.73 -31.77
C LYS A 8 -27.77 -30.26 -31.36
N TYR A 9 -28.98 -29.72 -31.50
CA TYR A 9 -29.29 -28.36 -31.03
C TYR A 9 -29.28 -28.24 -29.51
N ILE A 10 -29.76 -29.26 -28.80
CA ILE A 10 -29.74 -29.29 -27.35
C ILE A 10 -28.29 -29.26 -26.82
N TRP A 11 -27.39 -30.05 -27.41
CA TRP A 11 -25.98 -30.04 -27.05
C TRP A 11 -25.29 -28.70 -27.39
N GLY A 12 -25.65 -28.09 -28.51
CA GLY A 12 -25.13 -26.74 -28.86
C GLY A 12 -25.57 -25.67 -27.89
N ILE A 13 -26.83 -25.68 -27.47
CA ILE A 13 -27.37 -24.71 -26.48
C ILE A 13 -26.73 -24.96 -25.10
N LEU A 14 -26.54 -26.21 -24.70
CA LEU A 14 -25.89 -26.56 -23.45
C LEU A 14 -24.42 -26.11 -23.41
N LEU A 15 -23.68 -26.28 -24.51
CA LEU A 15 -22.30 -25.79 -24.68
C LEU A 15 -22.25 -24.26 -24.64
N LEU A 16 -23.19 -23.58 -25.27
CA LEU A 16 -23.26 -22.11 -25.24
C LEU A 16 -23.59 -21.60 -23.84
N ALA A 17 -24.50 -22.25 -23.12
CA ALA A 17 -24.84 -21.91 -21.73
C ALA A 17 -23.65 -22.12 -20.78
N LEU A 18 -22.86 -23.16 -21.03
CA LEU A 18 -21.68 -23.44 -20.22
C LEU A 18 -20.60 -22.35 -20.34
N HIS A 19 -20.49 -21.69 -21.50
CA HIS A 19 -19.57 -20.57 -21.71
C HIS A 19 -19.95 -19.32 -20.87
N PHE A 20 -21.24 -19.09 -20.63
CA PHE A 20 -21.70 -17.97 -19.81
C PHE A 20 -21.38 -18.11 -18.32
N VAL A 21 -21.23 -19.33 -17.83
CA VAL A 21 -20.93 -19.59 -16.40
C VAL A 21 -19.48 -19.26 -16.03
N PHE A 22 -18.59 -19.21 -17.01
CA PHE A 22 -17.15 -18.94 -16.76
C PHE A 22 -16.73 -17.48 -16.91
N VAL A 23 -17.63 -16.55 -17.22
CA VAL A 23 -17.32 -15.12 -17.22
C VAL A 23 -17.27 -14.66 -15.77
N LYS A 24 -16.15 -14.90 -15.11
CA LYS A 24 -15.84 -14.23 -13.84
C LYS A 24 -15.62 -12.76 -14.13
N GLY A 25 -16.54 -11.91 -13.67
CA GLY A 25 -16.32 -10.47 -13.67
C GLY A 25 -15.01 -10.18 -12.94
N GLN A 26 -14.12 -9.42 -13.58
CA GLN A 26 -12.93 -8.97 -12.90
C GLN A 26 -13.36 -7.98 -11.80
N PRO A 27 -12.78 -8.08 -10.59
CA PRO A 27 -13.08 -7.11 -9.54
C PRO A 27 -12.68 -5.72 -10.04
N ILE A 28 -13.61 -4.78 -9.99
CA ILE A 28 -13.32 -3.38 -10.27
C ILE A 28 -12.42 -2.90 -9.14
N CYS A 29 -11.14 -2.75 -9.43
CA CYS A 29 -10.21 -2.17 -8.49
C CYS A 29 -10.36 -0.65 -8.55
N VAL A 30 -10.92 -0.05 -7.51
CA VAL A 30 -10.97 1.41 -7.37
C VAL A 30 -9.62 1.83 -6.81
N ALA A 31 -8.77 2.42 -7.64
CA ALA A 31 -7.50 2.98 -7.22
C ALA A 31 -7.70 4.45 -6.79
N ARG A 32 -7.20 4.80 -5.60
CA ARG A 32 -7.08 6.18 -5.14
C ARG A 32 -5.61 6.58 -5.18
N GLN A 33 -5.33 7.69 -5.83
CA GLN A 33 -3.98 8.25 -5.88
C GLN A 33 -3.84 9.31 -4.80
N TYR A 34 -2.78 9.22 -4.00
CA TYR A 34 -2.39 10.20 -3.01
C TYR A 34 -1.18 10.99 -3.49
N THR A 35 -1.20 12.29 -3.26
CA THR A 35 -0.19 13.22 -3.70
C THR A 35 0.20 14.18 -2.56
N VAL A 36 1.10 15.11 -2.83
CA VAL A 36 1.44 16.20 -1.89
C VAL A 36 0.21 17.05 -1.52
N ARG A 37 -0.79 17.14 -2.38
CA ARG A 37 -2.05 17.85 -2.10
C ARG A 37 -2.91 17.16 -1.05
N ASP A 38 -2.72 15.86 -0.88
CA ASP A 38 -3.41 15.04 0.14
C ASP A 38 -2.62 14.98 1.46
N GLY A 39 -1.50 15.70 1.58
CA GLY A 39 -0.66 15.76 2.77
C GLY A 39 0.57 14.86 2.74
N LEU A 40 0.82 14.13 1.65
CA LEU A 40 2.06 13.38 1.49
C LEU A 40 3.26 14.34 1.38
N ILE A 41 4.35 14.08 2.10
CA ILE A 41 5.50 14.99 2.12
C ILE A 41 6.16 15.16 0.74
N GLN A 42 6.15 14.09 -0.06
CA GLN A 42 6.69 14.09 -1.43
C GLN A 42 6.02 13.00 -2.26
N SER A 43 5.75 13.26 -3.54
CA SER A 43 5.06 12.31 -4.44
C SER A 43 5.95 11.18 -4.97
N ASN A 44 7.22 11.10 -4.58
CA ASN A 44 8.15 10.06 -4.98
C ASN A 44 8.55 9.19 -3.77
N PRO A 45 7.75 8.17 -3.42
CA PRO A 45 8.02 7.30 -2.28
C PRO A 45 9.21 6.38 -2.57
N ALA A 46 10.07 6.18 -1.56
CA ALA A 46 11.13 5.20 -1.58
C ALA A 46 10.65 3.84 -1.06
N GLN A 47 9.82 3.85 0.01
CA GLN A 47 9.24 2.64 0.59
C GLN A 47 7.89 2.93 1.22
N ILE A 48 7.04 1.91 1.24
CA ILE A 48 5.76 1.91 1.97
C ILE A 48 5.77 0.70 2.90
N LEU A 49 5.41 0.91 4.17
CA LEU A 49 5.37 -0.12 5.20
C LEU A 49 4.15 0.08 6.09
N GLN A 50 3.45 -1.01 6.42
CA GLN A 50 2.44 -0.99 7.46
C GLN A 50 3.06 -1.38 8.80
N SER A 51 2.92 -0.52 9.82
CA SER A 51 3.36 -0.82 11.18
C SER A 51 2.39 -1.75 11.91
N HIS A 52 2.84 -2.35 13.03
CA HIS A 52 2.04 -3.28 13.83
C HIS A 52 0.74 -2.67 14.37
N ASN A 53 0.69 -1.38 14.59
CA ASN A 53 -0.50 -0.63 15.02
C ASN A 53 -1.43 -0.22 13.87
N GLY A 54 -1.14 -0.68 12.64
CA GLY A 54 -2.00 -0.51 11.47
C GLY A 54 -1.76 0.75 10.64
N PHE A 55 -0.96 1.71 11.10
CA PHE A 55 -0.59 2.88 10.31
C PHE A 55 0.24 2.50 9.09
N ILE A 56 0.03 3.23 7.99
CA ILE A 56 0.87 3.09 6.80
C ILE A 56 1.92 4.20 6.82
N TRP A 57 3.17 3.81 6.73
CA TRP A 57 4.31 4.71 6.68
C TRP A 57 4.89 4.77 5.28
N VAL A 58 5.16 5.98 4.83
CA VAL A 58 5.70 6.26 3.50
C VAL A 58 7.01 7.02 3.68
N SER A 59 8.14 6.40 3.36
CA SER A 59 9.40 7.11 3.33
C SER A 59 9.62 7.79 1.99
N THR A 60 10.20 8.97 2.03
CA THR A 60 10.58 9.76 0.85
C THR A 60 11.96 10.35 1.08
N TRP A 61 12.48 11.02 0.07
CA TRP A 61 13.76 11.71 0.21
C TRP A 61 13.71 12.91 1.17
N ASN A 62 12.53 13.49 1.39
CA ASN A 62 12.36 14.67 2.23
C ASN A 62 11.84 14.36 3.63
N GLY A 63 11.68 13.10 3.99
CA GLY A 63 11.16 12.68 5.29
C GLY A 63 10.21 11.52 5.19
N VAL A 64 9.36 11.37 6.19
CA VAL A 64 8.41 10.27 6.32
C VAL A 64 7.01 10.81 6.53
N SER A 65 6.03 10.17 5.93
CA SER A 65 4.61 10.44 6.17
C SER A 65 3.93 9.23 6.78
N ARG A 66 3.11 9.45 7.80
CA ARG A 66 2.24 8.45 8.41
C ARG A 66 0.81 8.65 7.93
N PHE A 67 0.16 7.60 7.50
CA PHE A 67 -1.23 7.61 7.05
C PHE A 67 -2.09 6.77 8.00
N ASP A 68 -3.15 7.35 8.52
CA ASP A 68 -4.08 6.71 9.47
C ASP A 68 -5.30 6.06 8.80
N GLY A 69 -5.41 6.14 7.49
CA GLY A 69 -6.57 5.71 6.69
C GLY A 69 -7.39 6.89 6.15
N ARG A 70 -7.19 8.10 6.68
CA ARG A 70 -7.86 9.33 6.27
C ARG A 70 -6.86 10.41 5.87
N ASP A 71 -5.95 10.75 6.77
CA ASP A 71 -5.05 11.91 6.66
C ASP A 71 -3.58 11.48 6.75
N PHE A 72 -2.70 12.33 6.21
CA PHE A 72 -1.26 12.18 6.34
C PHE A 72 -0.72 13.11 7.40
N GLU A 73 0.09 12.57 8.29
CA GLU A 73 0.96 13.31 9.18
C GLU A 73 2.39 13.20 8.68
N THR A 74 3.10 14.33 8.58
CA THR A 74 4.45 14.38 8.01
C THR A 74 5.48 14.67 9.08
N PHE A 75 6.59 13.94 9.03
CA PHE A 75 7.72 14.07 9.93
C PHE A 75 8.95 14.51 9.12
N GLN A 76 9.38 15.74 9.35
CA GLN A 76 10.64 16.28 8.85
C GLN A 76 11.61 16.40 10.02
N PHE A 77 12.79 15.86 9.86
CA PHE A 77 13.83 15.95 10.87
C PHE A 77 14.87 16.96 10.40
N ASP A 78 15.02 18.07 11.11
CA ASP A 78 15.94 19.16 10.76
C ASP A 78 17.40 18.69 10.69
N SER A 79 17.76 17.71 11.53
CA SER A 79 19.08 17.06 11.50
C SER A 79 19.29 16.19 10.24
N LEU A 80 18.25 15.97 9.46
CA LEU A 80 18.24 15.10 8.29
C LEU A 80 18.12 15.86 6.95
N LEU A 81 18.25 17.18 6.96
CA LEU A 81 18.09 18.05 5.76
C LEU A 81 18.95 17.64 4.56
N ASN A 82 19.99 16.82 4.76
CA ASN A 82 20.81 16.26 3.70
C ASN A 82 20.73 14.72 3.62
N GLN A 83 19.78 14.11 4.31
CA GLN A 83 19.67 12.66 4.43
C GLN A 83 18.41 12.16 3.73
N HIS A 84 18.58 11.13 2.93
CA HIS A 84 17.47 10.50 2.24
C HIS A 84 16.94 9.35 3.09
N MET A 85 15.66 9.43 3.50
CA MET A 85 14.99 8.33 4.17
C MET A 85 14.68 7.24 3.16
N GLN A 86 15.37 6.10 3.26
CA GLN A 86 15.20 5.05 2.26
C GLN A 86 14.56 3.79 2.81
N ARG A 87 14.76 3.48 4.09
CA ARG A 87 14.31 2.21 4.64
C ARG A 87 13.52 2.37 5.92
N LEU A 88 12.40 1.68 5.96
CA LEU A 88 11.54 1.49 7.12
C LEU A 88 11.54 0.01 7.47
N GLU A 89 11.58 -0.33 8.75
CA GLU A 89 11.56 -1.71 9.22
C GLU A 89 10.79 -1.83 10.54
N ASN A 90 9.86 -2.79 10.60
CA ASN A 90 9.20 -3.14 11.85
C ASN A 90 10.11 -4.06 12.66
N THR A 91 10.27 -3.77 13.94
CA THR A 91 10.99 -4.63 14.86
C THR A 91 10.04 -5.55 15.63
N ALA A 92 10.54 -6.64 16.17
CA ALA A 92 9.74 -7.63 16.89
C ALA A 92 9.10 -7.07 18.18
N ASP A 93 9.65 -6.01 18.74
CA ASP A 93 9.15 -5.28 19.90
C ASP A 93 8.08 -4.22 19.57
N GLY A 94 7.64 -4.16 18.31
CA GLY A 94 6.59 -3.24 17.85
C GLY A 94 7.06 -1.83 17.51
N ASN A 95 8.36 -1.57 17.54
CA ASN A 95 8.92 -0.29 17.14
C ASN A 95 9.08 -0.22 15.61
N LEU A 96 9.10 1.01 15.08
CA LEU A 96 9.44 1.31 13.71
C LEU A 96 10.85 1.89 13.65
N TRP A 97 11.70 1.26 12.87
CA TRP A 97 13.05 1.76 12.60
C TRP A 97 13.07 2.47 11.26
N MET A 98 13.76 3.59 11.24
CA MET A 98 14.02 4.36 10.03
C MET A 98 15.50 4.44 9.79
N ILE A 99 15.92 4.12 8.57
CA ILE A 99 17.30 4.20 8.13
C ILE A 99 17.39 5.34 7.12
N ALA A 100 18.14 6.35 7.49
CA ALA A 100 18.49 7.45 6.61
C ALA A 100 19.91 7.24 6.06
N TYR A 101 20.11 7.62 4.81
CA TYR A 101 21.44 7.63 4.21
C TYR A 101 21.90 9.07 4.03
N ASP A 102 23.01 9.42 4.62
CA ASP A 102 23.78 10.60 4.23
C ASP A 102 24.59 10.27 2.99
N ARG A 103 24.96 11.27 2.21
CA ARG A 103 25.82 11.11 1.02
C ARG A 103 27.16 10.43 1.30
N HIS A 104 27.55 10.33 2.57
CA HIS A 104 28.86 9.84 3.01
C HIS A 104 28.84 8.68 4.00
N SER A 105 27.68 8.36 4.63
CA SER A 105 27.59 7.26 5.60
C SER A 105 26.14 6.85 5.87
N PRO A 106 25.85 5.57 6.08
CA PRO A 106 24.55 5.15 6.58
C PRO A 106 24.42 5.60 8.04
N VAL A 107 23.42 6.41 8.34
CA VAL A 107 23.09 6.82 9.71
C VAL A 107 21.82 6.12 10.13
N SER A 108 21.93 5.32 11.18
CA SER A 108 20.81 4.63 11.78
C SER A 108 20.15 5.53 12.82
N TYR A 109 18.90 5.90 12.61
CA TYR A 109 18.08 6.57 13.62
C TYR A 109 17.08 5.58 14.20
N THR A 110 17.22 5.34 15.49
CA THR A 110 16.26 4.60 16.29
C THR A 110 15.36 5.58 17.02
N HIS A 111 14.07 5.33 17.01
CA HIS A 111 13.02 5.85 17.87
C HIS A 111 12.04 6.85 17.27
N LEU A 112 11.09 6.33 16.49
CA LEU A 112 9.72 6.75 16.68
C LEU A 112 9.03 5.63 17.47
N ARG A 113 8.77 5.85 18.74
CA ARG A 113 7.84 5.01 19.49
C ARG A 113 6.49 5.17 18.82
N ALA A 114 5.97 4.10 18.26
CA ALA A 114 4.59 4.01 17.80
C ALA A 114 3.60 3.99 18.99
N HIS A 115 3.84 4.81 20.01
CA HIS A 115 3.04 4.93 21.22
C HIS A 115 2.07 6.11 21.17
N GLU A 116 1.40 6.28 20.06
CA GLU A 116 0.12 6.98 20.07
C GLU A 116 -0.91 6.00 19.55
N THR A 117 -1.58 5.35 20.47
CA THR A 117 -2.77 4.57 20.19
C THR A 117 -3.87 5.53 19.76
N LEU A 118 -4.71 5.12 18.81
CA LEU A 118 -5.94 5.82 18.37
C LEU A 118 -6.92 6.15 19.53
N SER A 119 -6.58 5.83 20.78
CA SER A 119 -7.36 6.12 21.98
C SER A 119 -7.05 7.49 22.61
N ASP A 120 -6.06 8.22 22.09
CA ASP A 120 -5.64 9.52 22.65
C ASP A 120 -6.03 10.73 21.77
N LEU A 121 -7.00 10.49 20.83
CA LEU A 121 -7.65 11.53 20.02
C LEU A 121 -9.08 11.76 20.48
#